data_c5467c657dd590159737532e5a27a35d
#
_entry.id   c5467c657dd590159737532e5a27a35d
#
_cell.length_a   1.000
_cell.length_b   1.000
_cell.length_c   1.000
_cell.angle_alpha   90.00
_cell.angle_beta   90.00
_cell.angle_gamma   90.00
#
_symmetry.space_group_name_H-M   'P 1'
#
loop_
_entity.id
_entity.type
_entity.pdbx_description
1 polymer ?
#
loop_
_entity_poly.entity_id
_entity_poly.type
_entity_poly.pdbx_seq_one_letter_code
_entity_poly.pdbx_strand_id
1 'polypeptide(L)'
;MVHSAVFETLADPTRRRIVEELLRRGERQVNDIVVAMDIHQSGVSRHLRILSDAGFVQMRPDGARRLYSLRPEPFQALEAWITGYRALWGARLDRLGEVIERKKQKKGSA
;
A
#
# COMPACT_ATOMS: atom_id res chain seq x y z
N MET A 1 2.76 14.49 -10.08
CA MET A 1 3.95 13.64 -9.86
C MET A 1 3.84 12.97 -8.50
N VAL A 2 4.11 11.67 -8.45
CA VAL A 2 4.16 10.97 -7.16
C VAL A 2 5.43 11.40 -6.43
N HIS A 3 5.28 11.80 -5.20
CA HIS A 3 6.38 12.26 -4.37
C HIS A 3 7.13 11.09 -3.76
N SER A 4 8.43 11.29 -3.55
CA SER A 4 9.30 10.29 -2.90
C SER A 4 8.73 9.79 -1.58
N ALA A 5 8.05 10.65 -0.82
CA ALA A 5 7.46 10.30 0.46
C ALA A 5 6.44 9.16 0.37
N VAL A 6 5.70 9.05 -0.74
CA VAL A 6 4.75 7.95 -0.96
C VAL A 6 5.50 6.63 -1.05
N PHE A 7 6.55 6.57 -1.86
CA PHE A 7 7.34 5.36 -2.04
C PHE A 7 8.10 4.99 -0.77
N GLU A 8 8.70 5.98 -0.10
CA GLU A 8 9.42 5.76 1.15
C GLU A 8 8.51 5.18 2.23
N THR A 9 7.30 5.71 2.35
CA THR A 9 6.33 5.24 3.33
C THR A 9 5.97 3.78 3.06
N LEU A 10 5.70 3.41 1.80
CA LEU A 10 5.32 2.05 1.43
C LEU A 10 6.52 1.11 1.26
N ALA A 11 7.75 1.60 1.36
CA ALA A 11 8.93 0.76 1.28
C ALA A 11 9.05 -0.17 2.49
N ASP A 12 8.56 0.25 3.65
CA ASP A 12 8.57 -0.59 4.85
C ASP A 12 7.48 -1.67 4.76
N PRO A 13 7.83 -2.95 4.86
CA PRO A 13 6.85 -4.03 4.73
C PRO A 13 5.79 -4.03 5.84
N THR A 14 6.13 -3.59 7.05
CA THR A 14 5.16 -3.50 8.14
C THR A 14 4.11 -2.44 7.84
N ARG A 15 4.52 -1.27 7.36
CA ARG A 15 3.56 -0.22 6.98
C ARG A 15 2.66 -0.67 5.83
N ARG A 16 3.19 -1.37 4.84
CA ARG A 16 2.36 -1.93 3.76
C ARG A 16 1.31 -2.90 4.29
N ARG A 17 1.69 -3.75 5.24
CA ARG A 17 0.74 -4.70 5.85
C ARG A 17 -0.36 -3.97 6.62
N ILE A 18 -0.04 -2.90 7.32
CA ILE A 18 -1.04 -2.08 8.01
C ILE A 18 -2.01 -1.46 6.99
N VAL A 19 -1.48 -0.89 5.91
CA VAL A 19 -2.30 -0.34 4.82
C VAL A 19 -3.22 -1.41 4.23
N GLU A 20 -2.69 -2.60 3.96
CA GLU A 20 -3.48 -3.71 3.43
C GLU A 20 -4.57 -4.15 4.40
N GLU A 21 -4.29 -4.19 5.70
CA GLU A 21 -5.27 -4.53 6.72
C GLU A 21 -6.42 -3.52 6.74
N LEU A 22 -6.10 -2.23 6.70
CA LEU A 22 -7.11 -1.18 6.65
C LEU A 22 -7.90 -1.20 5.33
N LEU A 23 -7.25 -1.56 4.25
CA LEU A 23 -7.93 -1.68 2.95
C LEU A 23 -8.93 -2.83 2.94
N ARG A 24 -8.56 -3.97 3.49
CA ARG A 24 -9.43 -5.16 3.51
C ARG A 24 -10.58 -5.03 4.52
N ARG A 25 -10.30 -4.46 5.68
CA ARG A 25 -11.24 -4.50 6.81
C ARG A 25 -11.89 -3.15 7.11
N GLY A 26 -11.41 -2.08 6.48
CA GLY A 26 -11.91 -0.73 6.75
C GLY A 26 -11.35 -0.17 8.05
N GLU A 27 -12.09 0.77 8.62
CA GLU A 27 -11.68 1.47 9.84
C GLU A 27 -11.43 0.53 11.01
N ARG A 28 -10.30 0.71 11.72
CA ARG A 28 -9.87 -0.15 12.81
C ARG A 28 -9.29 0.65 13.97
N GLN A 29 -9.48 0.17 15.18
CA GLN A 29 -8.77 0.67 16.35
C GLN A 29 -7.37 0.05 16.45
N VAL A 30 -6.47 0.71 17.20
CA VAL A 30 -5.08 0.28 17.33
C VAL A 30 -4.97 -1.18 17.78
N ASN A 31 -5.77 -1.58 18.77
CA ASN A 31 -5.70 -2.94 19.30
C ASN A 31 -6.03 -4.00 18.25
N ASP A 32 -6.98 -3.73 17.36
CA ASP A 32 -7.32 -4.66 16.29
C ASP A 32 -6.15 -4.83 15.32
N ILE A 33 -5.44 -3.75 15.04
CA ILE A 33 -4.26 -3.78 14.19
C ILE A 33 -3.12 -4.54 14.86
N VAL A 34 -2.91 -4.31 16.16
CA VAL A 34 -1.89 -5.03 16.95
C VAL A 34 -2.12 -6.54 16.87
N VAL A 35 -3.36 -6.97 17.08
CA VAL A 35 -3.72 -8.40 17.01
C VAL A 35 -3.47 -8.96 15.62
N ALA A 36 -3.91 -8.25 14.58
CA ALA A 36 -3.78 -8.69 13.19
C ALA A 36 -2.33 -8.76 12.73
N MET A 37 -1.48 -7.86 13.23
CA MET A 37 -0.08 -7.75 12.79
C MET A 37 0.89 -8.57 13.62
N ASP A 38 0.48 -9.01 14.79
CA ASP A 38 1.35 -9.71 15.75
C ASP A 38 2.63 -8.91 16.05
N ILE A 39 2.47 -7.62 16.27
CA ILE A 39 3.55 -6.68 16.56
C ILE A 39 3.18 -5.94 17.85
N HIS A 40 4.19 -5.57 18.64
CA HIS A 40 3.98 -4.82 19.85
C HIS A 40 3.23 -3.50 19.57
N GLN A 41 2.35 -3.11 20.51
CA GLN A 41 1.51 -1.91 20.37
C GLN A 41 2.34 -0.65 20.08
N SER A 42 3.49 -0.50 20.72
CA SER A 42 4.35 0.67 20.49
C SER A 42 4.86 0.74 19.05
N GLY A 43 5.16 -0.42 18.46
CA GLY A 43 5.57 -0.51 17.06
C GLY A 43 4.45 -0.13 16.10
N VAL A 44 3.24 -0.64 16.35
CA VAL A 44 2.06 -0.30 15.54
C VAL A 44 1.76 1.19 15.65
N SER A 45 1.76 1.75 16.86
CA SER A 45 1.50 3.18 17.08
C SER A 45 2.51 4.06 16.36
N ARG A 46 3.78 3.68 16.37
CA ARG A 46 4.84 4.39 15.65
C ARG A 46 4.60 4.37 14.14
N HIS A 47 4.28 3.22 13.58
CA HIS A 47 4.00 3.08 12.14
C HIS A 47 2.75 3.85 11.73
N LEU A 48 1.70 3.84 12.56
CA LEU A 48 0.50 4.63 12.32
C LEU A 48 0.79 6.12 12.33
N ARG A 49 1.68 6.58 13.21
CA ARG A 49 2.10 7.98 13.23
C ARG A 49 2.81 8.36 11.94
N ILE A 50 3.73 7.52 11.47
CA ILE A 50 4.44 7.75 10.21
C ILE A 50 3.44 7.79 9.05
N LEU A 51 2.50 6.84 9.01
CA LEU A 51 1.45 6.79 7.99
C LEU A 51 0.56 8.03 8.04
N SER A 52 0.21 8.49 9.23
CA SER A 52 -0.58 9.70 9.42
C SER A 52 0.15 10.95 8.93
N ASP A 53 1.43 11.09 9.31
CA ASP A 53 2.26 12.22 8.89
C ASP A 53 2.45 12.25 7.38
N ALA A 54 2.47 11.09 6.74
CA ALA A 54 2.61 10.96 5.28
C ALA A 54 1.26 11.08 4.54
N GLY A 55 0.17 11.24 5.27
CA GLY A 55 -1.16 11.41 4.67
C GLY A 55 -1.85 10.13 4.19
N PHE A 56 -1.37 8.96 4.62
CA PHE A 56 -1.98 7.66 4.24
C PHE A 56 -3.17 7.30 5.09
N VAL A 57 -3.18 7.71 6.35
CA VAL A 57 -4.27 7.38 7.28
C VAL A 57 -4.75 8.62 7.99
N GLN A 58 -5.99 8.56 8.43
CA GLN A 58 -6.58 9.55 9.30
C GLN A 58 -7.10 8.86 10.56
N MET A 59 -7.15 9.61 11.64
CA MET A 59 -7.63 9.11 12.92
C MET A 59 -8.87 9.90 13.32
N ARG A 60 -9.86 9.20 13.85
CA ARG A 60 -10.99 9.84 14.52
C ARG A 60 -11.19 9.22 15.90
N PRO A 61 -11.52 10.04 16.91
CA PRO A 61 -11.86 9.49 18.21
C PRO A 61 -13.28 8.90 18.21
N ASP A 62 -13.46 7.84 18.98
CA ASP A 62 -14.77 7.21 19.21
C ASP A 62 -14.81 6.76 20.66
N GLY A 63 -15.25 7.64 21.54
CA GLY A 63 -15.16 7.43 22.98
C GLY A 63 -13.69 7.35 23.41
N ALA A 64 -13.33 6.27 24.11
CA ALA A 64 -11.94 6.02 24.54
C ALA A 64 -11.08 5.43 23.42
N ARG A 65 -11.69 5.09 22.28
CA ARG A 65 -10.98 4.44 21.16
C ARG A 65 -10.49 5.46 20.16
N ARG A 66 -9.41 5.08 19.46
CA ARG A 66 -8.89 5.84 18.31
C ARG A 66 -9.03 4.94 17.09
N LEU A 67 -9.80 5.40 16.12
CA LEU A 67 -10.09 4.65 14.90
C LEU A 67 -9.27 5.22 13.75
N TYR A 68 -8.60 4.33 13.04
CA TYR A 68 -7.76 4.68 11.89
C TYR A 68 -8.39 4.16 10.60
N SER A 69 -8.37 4.98 9.57
CA SER A 69 -8.85 4.61 8.24
C SER A 69 -7.91 5.19 7.18
N LEU A 70 -7.96 4.62 5.99
CA LEU A 70 -7.13 5.08 4.87
C LEU A 70 -7.67 6.38 4.29
N ARG A 71 -6.76 7.24 3.88
CA ARG A 71 -7.08 8.41 3.06
C ARG A 71 -6.87 8.06 1.59
N PRO A 72 -7.75 8.49 0.68
CA PRO A 72 -7.65 8.11 -0.72
C PRO A 72 -6.53 8.84 -1.48
N GLU A 73 -6.10 10.02 -1.02
CA GLU A 73 -5.23 10.91 -1.78
C GLU A 73 -3.91 10.28 -2.24
N PRO A 74 -3.12 9.59 -1.37
CA PRO A 74 -1.87 8.97 -1.84
C PRO A 74 -2.10 7.85 -2.83
N PHE A 75 -3.22 7.12 -2.73
CA PHE A 75 -3.55 6.05 -3.66
C PHE A 75 -3.98 6.61 -5.01
N GLN A 76 -4.72 7.72 -5.02
CA GLN A 76 -5.07 8.44 -6.24
C GLN A 76 -3.82 8.96 -6.95
N ALA A 77 -2.85 9.47 -6.20
CA ALA A 77 -1.58 9.92 -6.76
C ALA A 77 -0.78 8.77 -7.37
N LEU A 78 -0.76 7.61 -6.71
CA LEU A 78 -0.11 6.40 -7.24
C LEU A 78 -0.79 5.93 -8.52
N GLU A 79 -2.11 5.89 -8.53
CA GLU A 79 -2.89 5.49 -9.72
C GLU A 79 -2.60 6.42 -10.89
N ALA A 80 -2.62 7.73 -10.66
CA ALA A 80 -2.31 8.71 -11.69
C ALA A 80 -0.90 8.53 -12.25
N TRP A 81 0.08 8.27 -11.37
CA TRP A 81 1.45 8.04 -11.78
C TRP A 81 1.58 6.78 -12.64
N ILE A 82 0.96 5.68 -12.21
CA ILE A 82 0.98 4.41 -12.95
C ILE A 82 0.32 4.58 -14.31
N THR A 83 -0.82 5.26 -14.36
CA THR A 83 -1.55 5.52 -15.61
C THR A 83 -0.71 6.35 -16.57
N GLY A 84 -0.07 7.42 -16.10
CA GLY A 84 0.81 8.23 -16.93
C GLY A 84 2.03 7.47 -17.43
N TYR A 85 2.62 6.68 -16.56
CA TYR A 85 3.76 5.83 -16.89
C TYR A 85 3.38 4.78 -17.93
N ARG A 86 2.22 4.15 -17.74
CA ARG A 86 1.70 3.13 -18.67
C ARG A 86 1.42 3.72 -20.06
N ALA A 87 0.96 4.95 -20.14
CA ALA A 87 0.74 5.61 -21.43
C ALA A 87 2.05 5.73 -22.23
N LEU A 88 3.17 5.95 -21.55
CA LEU A 88 4.49 6.04 -22.19
C LEU A 88 5.08 4.65 -22.52
N TRP A 89 4.81 3.66 -21.70
CA TRP A 89 5.46 2.36 -21.75
C TRP A 89 4.56 1.22 -22.20
N GLY A 90 3.27 1.49 -22.47
CA GLY A 90 2.25 0.47 -22.73
C GLY A 90 2.68 -0.60 -23.70
N ALA A 91 3.05 -0.22 -24.91
CA ALA A 91 3.47 -1.17 -25.94
C ALA A 91 4.72 -1.97 -25.52
N ARG A 92 5.68 -1.32 -24.86
CA ARG A 92 6.90 -1.99 -24.39
C ARG A 92 6.63 -2.99 -23.28
N LEU A 93 5.76 -2.62 -22.34
CA LEU A 93 5.37 -3.53 -21.24
C LEU A 93 4.58 -4.73 -21.76
N ASP A 94 3.67 -4.51 -22.69
CA ASP A 94 2.88 -5.59 -23.32
C ASP A 94 3.80 -6.54 -24.08
N ARG A 95 4.76 -6.00 -24.83
CA ARG A 95 5.75 -6.79 -25.55
C ARG A 95 6.63 -7.62 -24.62
N LEU A 96 7.03 -7.04 -23.50
CA LEU A 96 7.80 -7.76 -22.48
C LEU A 96 6.99 -8.90 -21.87
N GLY A 97 5.71 -8.67 -21.59
CA GLY A 97 4.80 -9.70 -21.12
C GLY A 97 4.67 -10.86 -22.10
N GLU A 98 4.53 -10.56 -23.41
CA GLU A 98 4.48 -11.57 -24.46
C GLU A 98 5.77 -12.40 -24.52
N VAL A 99 6.92 -11.77 -24.39
CA VAL A 99 8.21 -12.47 -24.39
C VAL A 99 8.32 -13.40 -23.19
N ILE A 100 7.89 -12.97 -22.02
CA ILE A 100 7.89 -13.80 -20.80
C ILE A 100 6.96 -14.98 -20.97
N GLU A 101 5.76 -14.80 -21.51
CA GLU A 101 4.82 -15.89 -21.77
C GLU A 101 5.37 -16.91 -22.76
N ARG A 102 6.00 -16.45 -23.83
CA ARG A 102 6.64 -17.35 -24.80
C ARG A 102 7.75 -18.20 -24.16
N LYS A 103 8.57 -17.59 -23.30
CA LYS A 103 9.61 -18.32 -22.58
C LYS A 103 9.03 -19.36 -21.62
N LYS A 104 7.93 -19.05 -20.94
CA LYS A 104 7.23 -19.98 -20.06
C LYS A 104 6.68 -21.18 -20.87
N GLN A 105 6.06 -20.92 -22.03
CA GLN A 105 5.52 -21.96 -22.89
C GLN A 105 6.63 -22.88 -23.40
N LYS A 106 7.76 -22.35 -23.80
CA LYS A 106 8.90 -23.17 -24.24
C LYS A 106 9.42 -24.06 -23.12
N LYS A 107 9.47 -23.58 -21.89
CA LYS A 107 9.87 -24.41 -20.75
C LYS A 107 8.85 -25.48 -20.40
N GLY A 108 7.57 -25.22 -20.66
CA GLY A 108 6.49 -26.15 -20.37
C GLY A 108 6.28 -27.22 -21.41
N SER A 109 6.85 -27.08 -22.61
CA SER A 109 6.65 -28.00 -23.74
C SER A 109 7.74 -29.05 -23.91
N ALA A 110 8.68 -29.09 -22.99
CA ALA A 110 9.77 -30.09 -23.04
C ALA A 110 9.32 -31.47 -22.56
#